data_6df073bf0e3e97b4466bbb9585212940
#
_entry.id   6df073bf0e3e97b4466bbb9585212940
#
_cell.length_a   1.000
_cell.length_b   1.000
_cell.length_c   1.000
_cell.angle_alpha   90.00
_cell.angle_beta   90.00
_cell.angle_gamma   90.00
#
_symmetry.space_group_name_H-M   'P 1'
#
loop_
_entity.id
_entity.type
_entity.pdbx_description
1 polymer ?
#
loop_
_entity_poly.entity_id
_entity_poly.type
_entity_poly.pdbx_seq_one_letter_code
_entity_poly.pdbx_strand_id
1 'polypeptide(L)'
;EGENIDEVRLDQVRAKARAAGLWAPQMPRERGGMGLPVVGMAACYEEMGWSIFGPCCFNASAPDDGNMILLNKTATPAQKDRWLQPIIDGKVRSSFVMTEPMPGAGSDPSTMLTRAERRGGKWVVKGRNWFITGAGAAKHFILIARTSDDTRKGLSAFLFHADQPGWRVVRRIPIMGPEEHGGHCEIEFD
;
A
#
# COMPACT_ATOMS: atom_id res chain seq x y z
N GLU A 1 -16.94 1.07 -19.22
CA GLU A 1 -17.30 2.45 -19.05
C GLU A 1 -17.52 2.73 -17.56
N GLY A 2 -16.58 3.38 -16.87
CA GLY A 2 -16.87 4.13 -15.67
C GLY A 2 -16.94 3.41 -14.31
N GLU A 3 -16.23 2.31 -14.11
CA GLU A 3 -16.05 1.76 -12.74
C GLU A 3 -14.98 2.51 -11.93
N ASN A 4 -14.24 3.39 -12.57
CA ASN A 4 -13.21 4.19 -11.91
C ASN A 4 -13.78 5.53 -11.46
N ILE A 5 -13.33 5.96 -10.28
CA ILE A 5 -13.61 7.30 -9.79
C ILE A 5 -13.02 8.35 -10.73
N ASP A 6 -13.80 9.40 -11.03
CA ASP A 6 -13.29 10.57 -11.72
C ASP A 6 -12.25 11.29 -10.85
N GLU A 7 -10.98 11.25 -11.27
CA GLU A 7 -9.86 11.82 -10.50
C GLU A 7 -10.04 13.33 -10.24
N VAL A 8 -10.61 14.07 -11.17
CA VAL A 8 -10.86 15.51 -10.99
C VAL A 8 -11.88 15.73 -9.88
N ARG A 9 -12.95 14.96 -9.86
CA ARG A 9 -13.96 15.03 -8.78
C ARG A 9 -13.41 14.55 -7.46
N LEU A 10 -12.62 13.48 -7.46
CA LEU A 10 -11.96 12.99 -6.26
C LEU A 10 -11.05 14.05 -5.65
N ASP A 11 -10.24 14.73 -6.45
CA ASP A 11 -9.36 15.78 -5.97
C ASP A 11 -10.12 16.98 -5.41
N GLN A 12 -11.26 17.33 -6.01
CA GLN A 12 -12.15 18.37 -5.47
C GLN A 12 -12.71 17.99 -4.09
N VAL A 13 -13.13 16.73 -3.92
CA VAL A 13 -13.65 16.24 -2.62
C VAL A 13 -12.51 16.15 -1.59
N ARG A 14 -11.35 15.67 -1.98
CA ARG A 14 -10.15 15.65 -1.14
C ARG A 14 -9.75 17.04 -0.67
N ALA A 15 -9.80 18.03 -1.55
CA ALA A 15 -9.55 19.43 -1.17
C ALA A 15 -10.53 19.93 -0.11
N LYS A 16 -11.82 19.61 -0.24
CA LYS A 16 -12.84 19.93 0.76
C LYS A 16 -12.59 19.21 2.09
N ALA A 17 -12.24 17.91 2.04
CA ALA A 17 -11.91 17.14 3.23
C ALA A 17 -10.72 17.75 3.99
N ARG A 18 -9.66 18.14 3.27
CA ARG A 18 -8.49 18.83 3.86
C ARG A 18 -8.87 20.17 4.48
N ALA A 19 -9.63 20.99 3.77
CA ALA A 19 -10.09 22.30 4.27
C ALA A 19 -10.95 22.18 5.53
N ALA A 20 -11.71 21.10 5.66
CA ALA A 20 -12.50 20.78 6.84
C ALA A 20 -11.70 20.10 7.97
N GLY A 21 -10.40 19.84 7.79
CA GLY A 21 -9.57 19.13 8.76
C GLY A 21 -9.87 17.62 8.87
N LEU A 22 -10.55 17.04 7.88
CA LEU A 22 -10.97 15.64 7.83
C LEU A 22 -10.05 14.85 6.90
N TRP A 23 -8.77 14.78 7.21
CA TRP A 23 -7.77 14.12 6.36
C TRP A 23 -6.92 13.13 7.13
N ALA A 24 -6.71 11.93 6.55
CA ALA A 24 -5.87 10.88 7.10
C ALA A 24 -6.13 10.68 8.61
N PRO A 25 -7.33 10.23 9.03
CA PRO A 25 -7.72 10.16 10.45
C PRO A 25 -6.77 9.32 11.30
N GLN A 26 -6.14 8.32 10.69
CA GLN A 26 -5.20 7.38 11.29
C GLN A 26 -3.79 7.96 11.49
N MET A 27 -3.46 9.11 10.89
CA MET A 27 -2.12 9.69 10.97
C MET A 27 -2.01 10.77 12.04
N PRO A 28 -0.82 10.92 12.65
CA PRO A 28 -0.58 11.95 13.66
C PRO A 28 -0.79 13.38 13.12
N ARG A 29 -1.21 14.30 13.99
CA ARG A 29 -1.46 15.69 13.64
C ARG A 29 -0.22 16.41 13.12
N GLU A 30 0.93 16.13 13.71
CA GLU A 30 2.23 16.70 13.31
C GLU A 30 2.68 16.26 11.91
N ARG A 31 2.02 15.24 11.33
CA ARG A 31 2.24 14.79 9.96
C ARG A 31 1.09 15.14 9.00
N GLY A 32 0.11 15.89 9.47
CA GLY A 32 -1.01 16.36 8.66
C GLY A 32 -2.25 15.47 8.71
N GLY A 33 -2.30 14.51 9.64
CA GLY A 33 -3.50 13.70 9.90
C GLY A 33 -4.37 14.26 11.03
N MET A 34 -5.42 13.53 11.40
CA MET A 34 -6.33 13.94 12.49
C MET A 34 -5.85 13.45 13.87
N GLY A 35 -4.95 12.47 13.94
CA GLY A 35 -4.45 11.91 15.20
C GLY A 35 -5.53 11.24 16.04
N LEU A 36 -6.49 10.56 15.40
CA LEU A 36 -7.59 9.93 16.12
C LEU A 36 -7.16 8.63 16.79
N PRO A 37 -7.69 8.34 17.97
CA PRO A 37 -7.59 7.01 18.57
C PRO A 37 -8.41 6.01 17.76
N VAL A 38 -8.15 4.70 17.94
CA VAL A 38 -8.80 3.61 17.18
C VAL A 38 -10.32 3.71 17.18
N VAL A 39 -10.93 4.06 18.33
CA VAL A 39 -12.40 4.22 18.42
C VAL A 39 -12.89 5.37 17.54
N GLY A 40 -12.15 6.50 17.51
CA GLY A 40 -12.49 7.63 16.64
C GLY A 40 -12.32 7.30 15.16
N MET A 41 -11.27 6.53 14.82
CA MET A 41 -11.10 6.03 13.45
C MET A 41 -12.24 5.10 13.04
N ALA A 42 -12.67 4.19 13.92
CA ALA A 42 -13.77 3.27 13.64
C ALA A 42 -15.07 4.02 13.31
N ALA A 43 -15.42 5.03 14.10
CA ALA A 43 -16.58 5.87 13.82
C ALA A 43 -16.47 6.61 12.48
N CYS A 44 -15.30 7.15 12.15
CA CYS A 44 -15.09 7.77 10.84
C CYS A 44 -15.22 6.77 9.68
N TYR A 45 -14.69 5.57 9.86
CA TYR A 45 -14.74 4.54 8.81
C TYR A 45 -16.14 3.99 8.61
N GLU A 46 -16.96 3.92 9.67
CA GLU A 46 -18.38 3.57 9.55
C GLU A 46 -19.12 4.59 8.65
N GLU A 47 -18.91 5.88 8.89
CA GLU A 47 -19.48 6.93 8.03
C GLU A 47 -18.93 6.91 6.59
N MET A 48 -17.63 6.67 6.42
CA MET A 48 -17.02 6.51 5.09
C MET A 48 -17.60 5.32 4.34
N GLY A 49 -18.02 4.27 5.05
CA GLY A 49 -18.57 3.02 4.50
C GLY A 49 -19.92 3.19 3.77
N TRP A 50 -20.61 4.33 3.90
CA TRP A 50 -21.81 4.65 3.12
C TRP A 50 -21.54 4.82 1.63
N SER A 51 -20.27 4.99 1.24
CA SER A 51 -19.86 5.06 -0.16
C SER A 51 -18.63 4.20 -0.38
N ILE A 52 -18.61 3.43 -1.48
CA ILE A 52 -17.42 2.67 -1.89
C ILE A 52 -16.19 3.57 -2.11
N PHE A 53 -16.40 4.85 -2.39
CA PHE A 53 -15.33 5.85 -2.56
C PHE A 53 -15.04 6.67 -1.29
N GLY A 54 -15.83 6.48 -0.24
CA GLY A 54 -15.69 7.25 1.00
C GLY A 54 -14.26 7.25 1.53
N PRO A 55 -13.63 6.09 1.77
CA PRO A 55 -12.25 6.03 2.27
C PRO A 55 -11.23 6.77 1.39
N CYS A 56 -11.40 6.73 0.06
CA CYS A 56 -10.49 7.41 -0.88
C CYS A 56 -10.54 8.94 -0.74
N CYS A 57 -11.72 9.48 -0.37
CA CYS A 57 -11.92 10.92 -0.22
C CYS A 57 -11.15 11.49 0.97
N PHE A 58 -10.87 10.69 1.99
CA PHE A 58 -10.23 11.10 3.23
C PHE A 58 -8.82 10.52 3.43
N ASN A 59 -8.23 9.93 2.39
CA ASN A 59 -6.94 9.25 2.44
C ASN A 59 -6.88 8.13 3.51
N ALA A 60 -7.93 7.35 3.56
CA ALA A 60 -8.14 6.28 4.54
C ALA A 60 -8.44 4.93 3.86
N SER A 61 -8.22 4.82 2.54
CA SER A 61 -8.46 3.57 1.81
C SER A 61 -7.26 2.63 1.86
N ALA A 62 -7.54 1.33 1.86
CA ALA A 62 -6.51 0.31 1.69
C ALA A 62 -5.90 0.39 0.26
N PRO A 63 -4.62 0.04 0.10
CA PRO A 63 -3.69 -0.38 1.14
C PRO A 63 -2.96 0.78 1.82
N ASP A 64 -3.21 2.04 1.41
CA ASP A 64 -2.47 3.20 1.88
C ASP A 64 -2.60 3.42 3.39
N ASP A 65 -3.79 3.24 3.96
CA ASP A 65 -4.03 3.43 5.39
C ASP A 65 -3.18 2.49 6.25
N GLY A 66 -3.16 1.20 5.93
CA GLY A 66 -2.34 0.20 6.60
C GLY A 66 -0.84 0.45 6.39
N ASN A 67 -0.44 0.78 5.17
CA ASN A 67 0.94 1.10 4.84
C ASN A 67 1.44 2.35 5.58
N MET A 68 0.60 3.39 5.69
CA MET A 68 0.91 4.59 6.47
C MET A 68 1.11 4.27 7.95
N ILE A 69 0.23 3.46 8.55
CA ILE A 69 0.34 3.03 9.95
C ILE A 69 1.64 2.24 10.17
N LEU A 70 1.93 1.28 9.27
CA LEU A 70 3.14 0.47 9.34
C LEU A 70 4.41 1.34 9.26
N LEU A 71 4.50 2.19 8.25
CA LEU A 71 5.65 3.09 8.08
C LEU A 71 5.79 4.08 9.25
N ASN A 72 4.68 4.59 9.77
CA ASN A 72 4.73 5.48 10.92
C ASN A 72 5.30 4.80 12.19
N LYS A 73 5.02 3.51 12.36
CA LYS A 73 5.50 2.74 13.52
C LYS A 73 6.94 2.26 13.38
N THR A 74 7.36 1.87 12.18
CA THR A 74 8.59 1.08 11.99
C THR A 74 9.69 1.79 11.22
N ALA A 75 9.36 2.78 10.38
CA ALA A 75 10.34 3.45 9.54
C ALA A 75 11.21 4.45 10.31
N THR A 76 12.45 4.60 9.88
CA THR A 76 13.36 5.65 10.39
C THR A 76 12.84 7.04 10.00
N PRO A 77 13.29 8.13 10.68
CA PRO A 77 12.89 9.49 10.29
C PRO A 77 13.08 9.79 8.80
N ALA A 78 14.24 9.47 8.25
CA ALA A 78 14.54 9.67 6.82
C ALA A 78 13.64 8.84 5.90
N GLN A 79 13.29 7.62 6.30
CA GLN A 79 12.34 6.79 5.56
C GLN A 79 10.92 7.36 5.65
N LYS A 80 10.51 7.89 6.80
CA LYS A 80 9.19 8.53 6.94
C LYS A 80 9.06 9.73 6.02
N ASP A 81 10.07 10.56 5.93
CA ASP A 81 10.05 11.75 5.06
C ASP A 81 9.99 11.35 3.57
N ARG A 82 10.74 10.32 3.19
CA ARG A 82 10.81 9.86 1.81
C ARG A 82 9.61 9.02 1.37
N TRP A 83 9.15 8.10 2.22
CA TRP A 83 8.21 7.05 1.84
C TRP A 83 6.82 7.24 2.42
N LEU A 84 6.70 7.75 3.66
CA LEU A 84 5.43 7.94 4.33
C LEU A 84 4.79 9.28 3.98
N GLN A 85 5.54 10.38 4.10
CA GLN A 85 4.97 11.72 3.95
C GLN A 85 4.28 11.94 2.60
N PRO A 86 4.83 11.50 1.44
CA PRO A 86 4.12 11.63 0.17
C PRO A 86 2.78 10.88 0.10
N ILE A 87 2.63 9.76 0.84
CA ILE A 87 1.36 9.04 0.93
C ILE A 87 0.37 9.83 1.80
N ILE A 88 0.81 10.33 2.96
CA ILE A 88 -0.02 11.20 3.82
C ILE A 88 -0.48 12.44 3.05
N ASP A 89 0.41 13.03 2.27
CA ASP A 89 0.07 14.19 1.42
C ASP A 89 -0.90 13.83 0.27
N GLY A 90 -1.16 12.54 0.03
CA GLY A 90 -1.98 12.07 -1.09
C GLY A 90 -1.35 12.31 -2.46
N LYS A 91 -0.03 12.55 -2.52
CA LYS A 91 0.73 12.77 -3.77
C LYS A 91 1.04 11.48 -4.50
N VAL A 92 1.14 10.38 -3.77
CA VAL A 92 1.41 9.04 -4.30
C VAL A 92 0.53 8.01 -3.62
N ARG A 93 0.25 6.93 -4.34
CA ARG A 93 -0.37 5.73 -3.80
C ARG A 93 0.71 4.71 -3.46
N SER A 94 0.38 3.80 -2.57
CA SER A 94 1.26 2.71 -2.18
C SER A 94 0.63 1.34 -2.39
N SER A 95 1.45 0.29 -2.37
CA SER A 95 1.00 -1.10 -2.39
C SER A 95 1.78 -1.93 -1.39
N PHE A 96 1.13 -3.00 -0.90
CA PHE A 96 1.74 -3.98 -0.01
C PHE A 96 1.87 -5.31 -0.74
N VAL A 97 3.10 -5.80 -0.89
CA VAL A 97 3.44 -6.97 -1.70
C VAL A 97 3.82 -8.11 -0.77
N MET A 98 2.93 -9.09 -0.62
CA MET A 98 3.18 -10.25 0.24
C MET A 98 2.55 -11.54 -0.31
N THR A 99 1.26 -11.51 -0.65
CA THR A 99 0.54 -12.72 -1.09
C THR A 99 1.12 -13.31 -2.36
N GLU A 100 1.17 -14.65 -2.44
CA GLU A 100 1.76 -15.38 -3.56
C GLU A 100 0.76 -16.36 -4.18
N PRO A 101 0.82 -16.59 -5.52
CA PRO A 101 0.08 -17.68 -6.14
C PRO A 101 0.64 -19.04 -5.72
N MET A 102 -0.16 -20.09 -5.86
CA MET A 102 0.32 -21.46 -5.69
C MET A 102 1.51 -21.75 -6.64
N PRO A 103 2.53 -22.49 -6.18
CA PRO A 103 2.68 -23.19 -4.90
C PRO A 103 3.24 -22.34 -3.76
N GLY A 104 3.24 -21.01 -3.89
CA GLY A 104 3.76 -20.10 -2.85
C GLY A 104 2.84 -19.95 -1.65
N ALA A 105 3.12 -18.96 -0.84
CA ALA A 105 2.57 -18.78 0.51
C ALA A 105 1.05 -18.56 0.57
N GLY A 106 0.39 -18.20 -0.53
CA GLY A 106 -0.95 -17.65 -0.41
C GLY A 106 -0.90 -16.42 0.50
N SER A 107 -1.67 -16.41 1.57
CA SER A 107 -1.65 -15.36 2.60
C SER A 107 -0.82 -15.70 3.85
N ASP A 108 -0.22 -16.89 3.91
CA ASP A 108 0.65 -17.30 5.03
C ASP A 108 2.13 -17.02 4.71
N PRO A 109 2.73 -15.96 5.27
CA PRO A 109 4.10 -15.60 4.95
C PRO A 109 5.15 -16.61 5.44
N SER A 110 4.78 -17.58 6.31
CA SER A 110 5.71 -18.61 6.79
C SER A 110 6.22 -19.53 5.69
N THR A 111 5.43 -19.69 4.61
CA THR A 111 5.74 -20.53 3.44
C THR A 111 6.16 -19.72 2.20
N MET A 112 6.47 -18.44 2.36
CA MET A 112 6.80 -17.53 1.28
C MET A 112 7.99 -18.01 0.43
N LEU A 113 7.83 -17.96 -0.89
CA LEU A 113 8.85 -18.30 -1.88
C LEU A 113 9.60 -17.09 -2.44
N THR A 114 8.98 -15.89 -2.43
CA THR A 114 9.66 -14.65 -2.84
C THR A 114 10.89 -14.43 -1.96
N ARG A 115 12.07 -14.38 -2.60
CA ARG A 115 13.38 -14.28 -1.92
C ARG A 115 14.08 -12.99 -2.26
N ALA A 116 14.80 -12.46 -1.29
CA ALA A 116 15.75 -11.38 -1.47
C ALA A 116 17.14 -11.84 -1.02
N GLU A 117 18.11 -11.80 -1.92
CA GLU A 117 19.50 -12.21 -1.68
C GLU A 117 20.44 -11.01 -1.83
N ARG A 118 21.45 -10.94 -0.97
CA ARG A 118 22.44 -9.88 -1.06
C ARG A 118 23.54 -10.26 -2.05
N ARG A 119 23.68 -9.50 -3.12
CA ARG A 119 24.69 -9.70 -4.18
C ARG A 119 25.37 -8.37 -4.50
N GLY A 120 26.70 -8.32 -4.38
CA GLY A 120 27.47 -7.10 -4.74
C GLY A 120 27.01 -5.84 -4.00
N GLY A 121 26.61 -5.93 -2.73
CA GLY A 121 26.13 -4.80 -1.94
C GLY A 121 24.67 -4.38 -2.21
N LYS A 122 24.00 -5.01 -3.16
CA LYS A 122 22.58 -4.79 -3.52
C LYS A 122 21.72 -5.98 -3.09
N TRP A 123 20.43 -5.72 -2.93
CA TRP A 123 19.44 -6.79 -2.79
C TRP A 123 18.89 -7.14 -4.17
N VAL A 124 18.91 -8.42 -4.51
CA VAL A 124 18.28 -9.00 -5.70
C VAL A 124 17.07 -9.76 -5.23
N VAL A 125 15.90 -9.37 -5.73
CA VAL A 125 14.62 -9.99 -5.39
C VAL A 125 14.20 -10.89 -6.54
N LYS A 126 13.71 -12.09 -6.22
CA LYS A 126 13.06 -13.00 -7.16
C LYS A 126 11.79 -13.54 -6.55
N GLY A 127 10.72 -13.55 -7.32
CA GLY A 127 9.44 -14.07 -6.86
C GLY A 127 8.27 -13.59 -7.68
N ARG A 128 7.10 -14.11 -7.33
CA ARG A 128 5.83 -13.78 -7.97
C ARG A 128 4.76 -13.59 -6.91
N ASN A 129 4.09 -12.46 -6.95
CA ASN A 129 3.09 -12.08 -5.98
C ASN A 129 1.79 -11.72 -6.71
N TRP A 130 0.64 -11.97 -6.09
CA TRP A 130 -0.64 -11.69 -6.70
C TRP A 130 -1.64 -11.05 -5.73
N PHE A 131 -2.77 -10.59 -6.26
CA PHE A 131 -3.76 -9.79 -5.54
C PHE A 131 -3.11 -8.56 -4.86
N ILE A 132 -2.12 -7.97 -5.54
CA ILE A 132 -1.44 -6.78 -5.04
C ILE A 132 -2.29 -5.55 -5.36
N THR A 133 -3.03 -5.12 -4.36
CA THR A 133 -3.99 -4.02 -4.46
C THR A 133 -3.29 -2.71 -4.79
N GLY A 134 -3.80 -2.02 -5.81
CA GLY A 134 -3.30 -0.72 -6.23
C GLY A 134 -1.98 -0.73 -7.02
N ALA A 135 -1.38 -1.90 -7.29
CA ALA A 135 -0.04 -1.98 -7.89
C ALA A 135 0.05 -1.34 -9.27
N GLY A 136 -1.04 -1.29 -10.03
CA GLY A 136 -1.05 -0.66 -11.36
C GLY A 136 -0.94 0.88 -11.33
N ALA A 137 -1.13 1.51 -10.17
CA ALA A 137 -1.05 2.97 -10.00
C ALA A 137 -0.09 3.41 -8.89
N ALA A 138 0.32 2.49 -8.02
CA ALA A 138 1.21 2.79 -6.90
C ALA A 138 2.59 3.28 -7.36
N LYS A 139 3.18 4.18 -6.57
CA LYS A 139 4.56 4.63 -6.73
C LYS A 139 5.46 4.08 -5.64
N HIS A 140 4.93 3.86 -4.45
CA HIS A 140 5.66 3.33 -3.31
C HIS A 140 5.17 1.91 -2.99
N PHE A 141 6.10 1.02 -2.73
CA PHE A 141 5.81 -0.38 -2.44
C PHE A 141 6.50 -0.83 -1.15
N ILE A 142 5.78 -1.62 -0.37
CA ILE A 142 6.33 -2.38 0.75
C ILE A 142 6.30 -3.85 0.36
N LEU A 143 7.47 -4.43 0.14
CA LEU A 143 7.63 -5.84 -0.21
C LEU A 143 8.05 -6.63 1.01
N ILE A 144 7.40 -7.74 1.27
CA ILE A 144 7.88 -8.75 2.20
C ILE A 144 8.56 -9.86 1.39
N ALA A 145 9.79 -10.17 1.75
CA ALA A 145 10.55 -11.23 1.08
C ALA A 145 11.39 -12.03 2.07
N ARG A 146 11.68 -13.26 1.73
CA ARG A 146 12.50 -14.16 2.52
C ARG A 146 13.97 -13.84 2.32
N THR A 147 14.67 -13.61 3.44
CA THR A 147 16.10 -13.31 3.48
C THR A 147 16.92 -14.40 4.18
N SER A 148 16.26 -15.37 4.82
CA SER A 148 16.87 -16.57 5.37
C SER A 148 15.88 -17.73 5.42
N ASP A 149 16.36 -18.94 5.74
CA ASP A 149 15.51 -20.15 5.81
C ASP A 149 14.73 -20.30 7.12
N ASP A 150 14.91 -19.39 8.07
CA ASP A 150 14.10 -19.37 9.29
C ASP A 150 12.65 -19.00 8.95
N THR A 151 11.72 -19.91 9.20
CA THR A 151 10.30 -19.75 8.86
C THR A 151 9.59 -18.65 9.65
N ARG A 152 10.11 -18.26 10.82
CA ARG A 152 9.51 -17.24 11.69
C ARG A 152 10.22 -15.90 11.65
N LYS A 153 11.54 -15.90 11.52
CA LYS A 153 12.39 -14.69 11.59
C LYS A 153 13.08 -14.36 10.27
N GLY A 154 12.89 -15.20 9.24
CA GLY A 154 13.57 -15.09 7.96
C GLY A 154 12.98 -14.10 6.98
N LEU A 155 12.00 -13.30 7.39
CA LEU A 155 11.33 -12.31 6.52
C LEU A 155 11.87 -10.90 6.78
N SER A 156 12.01 -10.14 5.72
CA SER A 156 12.38 -8.73 5.77
C SER A 156 11.44 -7.89 4.93
N ALA A 157 11.23 -6.63 5.34
CA ALA A 157 10.48 -5.66 4.58
C ALA A 157 11.43 -4.77 3.77
N PHE A 158 11.09 -4.56 2.50
CA PHE A 158 11.82 -3.73 1.56
C PHE A 158 10.92 -2.60 1.06
N LEU A 159 11.49 -1.41 0.95
CA LEU A 159 10.84 -0.27 0.33
C LEU A 159 11.41 -0.09 -1.08
N PHE A 160 10.55 -0.03 -2.09
CA PHE A 160 10.98 0.26 -3.45
C PHE A 160 10.00 1.19 -4.17
N HIS A 161 10.53 1.91 -5.17
CA HIS A 161 9.75 2.83 -6.00
C HIS A 161 9.38 2.14 -7.32
N ALA A 162 8.24 2.51 -7.89
CA ALA A 162 7.74 1.95 -9.16
C ALA A 162 8.77 2.02 -10.31
N ASP A 163 9.63 3.03 -10.31
CA ASP A 163 10.62 3.25 -11.38
C ASP A 163 11.88 2.37 -11.22
N GLN A 164 12.00 1.58 -10.14
CA GLN A 164 13.11 0.65 -10.01
C GLN A 164 12.99 -0.49 -11.02
N PRO A 165 14.09 -0.89 -11.68
CA PRO A 165 14.07 -2.02 -12.61
C PRO A 165 13.97 -3.36 -11.88
N GLY A 166 13.67 -4.43 -12.63
CA GLY A 166 13.67 -5.79 -12.12
C GLY A 166 12.32 -6.25 -11.56
N TRP A 167 11.25 -5.54 -11.88
CA TRP A 167 9.89 -5.97 -11.59
C TRP A 167 8.93 -5.53 -12.68
N ARG A 168 7.79 -6.21 -12.78
CA ARG A 168 6.74 -5.86 -13.74
C ARG A 168 5.35 -6.29 -13.24
N VAL A 169 4.33 -5.61 -13.71
CA VAL A 169 2.95 -6.08 -13.63
C VAL A 169 2.76 -7.14 -14.71
N VAL A 170 2.40 -8.35 -14.30
CA VAL A 170 2.12 -9.48 -15.23
C VAL A 170 0.73 -9.31 -15.83
N ARG A 171 -0.26 -9.05 -14.97
CA ARG A 171 -1.66 -8.83 -15.36
C ARG A 171 -2.43 -8.17 -14.23
N ARG A 172 -3.56 -7.57 -14.57
CA ARG A 172 -4.62 -7.28 -13.62
C ARG A 172 -5.44 -8.54 -13.37
N ILE A 173 -5.90 -8.72 -12.14
CA ILE A 173 -6.74 -9.82 -11.72
C ILE A 173 -8.16 -9.28 -11.58
N PRO A 174 -9.14 -9.77 -12.36
CA PRO A 174 -10.54 -9.36 -12.22
C PRO A 174 -11.07 -9.72 -10.84
N ILE A 175 -11.83 -8.82 -10.25
CA ILE A 175 -12.51 -9.01 -8.98
C ILE A 175 -14.01 -8.71 -9.14
N MET A 176 -14.78 -9.11 -8.13
CA MET A 176 -16.18 -8.74 -8.01
C MET A 176 -16.28 -7.36 -7.36
N GLY A 177 -16.34 -6.33 -8.18
CA GLY A 177 -16.41 -4.95 -7.72
C GLY A 177 -15.63 -3.99 -8.63
N PRO A 178 -15.69 -2.68 -8.36
CA PRO A 178 -15.00 -1.70 -9.16
C PRO A 178 -13.47 -1.87 -9.07
N GLU A 179 -12.79 -1.68 -10.18
CA GLU A 179 -11.33 -1.62 -10.23
C GLU A 179 -10.84 -0.27 -9.73
N GLU A 180 -10.69 -0.15 -8.41
CA GLU A 180 -10.17 1.06 -7.83
C GLU A 180 -8.68 1.24 -8.15
N HIS A 181 -8.29 2.45 -8.58
CA HIS A 181 -6.91 2.97 -8.54
C HIS A 181 -5.79 1.97 -8.82
N GLY A 182 -5.77 1.35 -10.00
CA GLY A 182 -4.71 0.43 -10.40
C GLY A 182 -5.04 -1.05 -10.19
N GLY A 183 -6.21 -1.37 -9.68
CA GLY A 183 -6.74 -2.72 -9.56
C GLY A 183 -5.91 -3.66 -8.67
N HIS A 184 -6.24 -4.94 -8.71
CA HIS A 184 -5.47 -6.00 -8.06
C HIS A 184 -4.55 -6.64 -9.09
N CYS A 185 -3.26 -6.60 -8.88
CA CYS A 185 -2.29 -7.05 -9.87
C CYS A 185 -1.56 -8.31 -9.45
N GLU A 186 -1.16 -9.07 -10.43
CA GLU A 186 -0.10 -10.04 -10.34
C GLU A 186 1.20 -9.38 -10.79
N ILE A 187 2.25 -9.49 -9.97
CA ILE A 187 3.54 -8.89 -10.22
C ILE A 187 4.65 -9.93 -10.11
N GLU A 188 5.75 -9.68 -10.79
CA GLU A 188 6.90 -10.57 -10.85
C GLU A 188 8.19 -9.77 -10.66
N PHE A 189 9.13 -10.36 -9.95
CA PHE A 189 10.50 -9.88 -9.73
C PHE A 189 11.49 -10.85 -10.37
N ASP A 190 12.44 -10.31 -11.19
CA ASP A 190 13.47 -11.07 -11.93
C ASP A 190 14.90 -10.72 -11.48
#